data_2e563bba2df48b9df6b8c6e8460e5b77
#
_entry.id   2e563bba2df48b9df6b8c6e8460e5b77
#
_cell.length_a   1.000
_cell.length_b   1.000
_cell.length_c   1.000
_cell.angle_alpha   90.00
_cell.angle_beta   90.00
_cell.angle_gamma   90.00
#
_symmetry.space_group_name_H-M   'P 1'
#
loop_
_entity.id
_entity.type
_entity.pdbx_description
1 polymer ?
#
loop_
_entity_poly.entity_id
_entity_poly.type
_entity_poly.pdbx_seq_one_letter_code
_entity_poly.pdbx_strand_id
1 'polypeptide(L)'
;MLRKAMSPLRAVVAVVIAACVADCAAERAQIANYAQNKMVGLTKEAVLACMGTPASKATEGATEVWSYPSGNCTVNVTMMDGKVKRMNYVGPTGGLLSQNEQCFFTVANCTY
;
A
#
# COMPACT_ATOMS: atom_id res chain seq x y z
N MET A 1 47.37 4.92 -11.39
CA MET A 1 46.63 6.09 -11.89
C MET A 1 45.28 5.73 -12.49
N LEU A 2 45.14 4.61 -13.17
CA LEU A 2 43.87 4.13 -13.68
C LEU A 2 42.83 3.87 -12.57
N ARG A 3 43.29 3.50 -11.38
CA ARG A 3 42.39 3.29 -10.22
C ARG A 3 41.66 4.55 -9.77
N LYS A 4 42.26 5.73 -9.90
CA LYS A 4 41.64 7.00 -9.52
C LYS A 4 40.52 7.39 -10.49
N ALA A 5 40.62 7.03 -11.75
CA ALA A 5 39.61 7.30 -12.75
C ALA A 5 38.37 6.40 -12.59
N MET A 6 38.57 5.15 -12.13
CA MET A 6 37.48 4.20 -11.94
C MET A 6 36.74 4.40 -10.62
N SER A 7 37.40 4.88 -9.55
CA SER A 7 36.83 5.05 -8.23
C SER A 7 35.65 6.03 -8.18
N PRO A 8 35.69 7.22 -8.82
CA PRO A 8 34.55 8.12 -8.86
C PRO A 8 33.33 7.55 -9.58
N LEU A 9 33.58 6.79 -10.65
CA LEU A 9 32.50 6.17 -11.41
C LEU A 9 31.75 5.12 -10.58
N ARG A 10 32.45 4.31 -9.82
CA ARG A 10 31.84 3.33 -8.92
C ARG A 10 31.04 3.99 -7.81
N ALA A 11 31.53 5.06 -7.24
CA ALA A 11 30.83 5.83 -6.21
C ALA A 11 29.51 6.41 -6.76
N VAL A 12 29.54 6.97 -7.97
CA VAL A 12 28.33 7.52 -8.61
C VAL A 12 27.31 6.45 -8.88
N VAL A 13 27.72 5.27 -9.39
CA VAL A 13 26.80 4.15 -9.63
C VAL A 13 26.15 3.66 -8.33
N ALA A 14 26.93 3.55 -7.24
CA ALA A 14 26.40 3.12 -5.95
C ALA A 14 25.36 4.11 -5.41
N VAL A 15 25.58 5.42 -5.53
CA VAL A 15 24.64 6.46 -5.09
C VAL A 15 23.36 6.42 -5.92
N VAL A 16 23.44 6.22 -7.23
CA VAL A 16 22.27 6.11 -8.11
C VAL A 16 21.41 4.91 -7.73
N ILE A 17 22.02 3.75 -7.46
CA ILE A 17 21.30 2.53 -7.06
C ILE A 17 20.59 2.76 -5.72
N ALA A 18 21.26 3.37 -4.73
CA ALA A 18 20.67 3.66 -3.43
C ALA A 18 19.48 4.63 -3.54
N ALA A 19 19.60 5.67 -4.38
CA ALA A 19 18.52 6.61 -4.64
C ALA A 19 17.30 5.92 -5.28
N CYS A 20 17.50 5.02 -6.25
CA CYS A 20 16.42 4.28 -6.89
C CYS A 20 15.65 3.41 -5.89
N VAL A 21 16.33 2.72 -4.98
CA VAL A 21 15.69 1.90 -3.95
C VAL A 21 14.86 2.76 -2.99
N ALA A 22 15.39 3.89 -2.56
CA ALA A 22 14.68 4.83 -1.68
C ALA A 22 13.46 5.43 -2.37
N ASP A 23 13.57 5.81 -3.66
CA ASP A 23 12.46 6.35 -4.44
C ASP A 23 11.35 5.32 -4.63
N CYS A 24 11.68 4.06 -4.88
CA CYS A 24 10.69 2.98 -5.03
C CYS A 24 9.91 2.74 -3.73
N ALA A 25 10.57 2.78 -2.58
CA ALA A 25 9.91 2.64 -1.28
C ALA A 25 8.97 3.79 -1.00
N ALA A 26 9.41 5.04 -1.25
CA ALA A 26 8.59 6.24 -1.08
C ALA A 26 7.39 6.21 -2.04
N GLU A 27 7.59 5.77 -3.27
CA GLU A 27 6.51 5.65 -4.26
C GLU A 27 5.44 4.67 -3.81
N ARG A 28 5.81 3.49 -3.28
CA ARG A 28 4.86 2.52 -2.76
C ARG A 28 4.04 3.08 -1.61
N ALA A 29 4.68 3.79 -0.67
CA ALA A 29 3.99 4.43 0.43
C ALA A 29 2.99 5.49 -0.06
N GLN A 30 3.35 6.26 -1.07
CA GLN A 30 2.47 7.27 -1.67
C GLN A 30 1.27 6.63 -2.37
N ILE A 31 1.47 5.53 -3.10
CA ILE A 31 0.38 4.81 -3.76
C ILE A 31 -0.59 4.26 -2.73
N ALA A 32 -0.10 3.65 -1.65
CA ALA A 32 -0.95 3.14 -0.59
C ALA A 32 -1.74 4.25 0.11
N ASN A 33 -1.12 5.40 0.35
CA ASN A 33 -1.79 6.56 0.90
C ASN A 33 -2.85 7.12 -0.05
N TYR A 34 -2.54 7.18 -1.33
CA TYR A 34 -3.47 7.60 -2.37
C TYR A 34 -4.69 6.67 -2.44
N ALA A 35 -4.48 5.36 -2.33
CA ALA A 35 -5.56 4.37 -2.36
C ALA A 35 -6.57 4.58 -1.23
N GLN A 36 -6.13 5.00 -0.03
CA GLN A 36 -7.04 5.29 1.08
C GLN A 36 -8.08 6.35 0.71
N ASN A 37 -7.72 7.30 -0.15
CA ASN A 37 -8.61 8.36 -0.58
C ASN A 37 -9.35 8.00 -1.87
N LYS A 38 -8.65 7.39 -2.83
CA LYS A 38 -9.21 7.07 -4.14
C LYS A 38 -10.29 6.00 -4.07
N MET A 39 -10.16 5.05 -3.15
CA MET A 39 -11.13 3.98 -3.02
C MET A 39 -12.43 4.41 -2.36
N VAL A 40 -12.46 5.58 -1.72
CA VAL A 40 -13.70 6.10 -1.14
C VAL A 40 -14.74 6.34 -2.25
N GLY A 41 -15.92 5.78 -2.05
CA GLY A 41 -17.01 5.84 -3.04
C GLY A 41 -17.10 4.65 -3.98
N LEU A 42 -16.11 3.75 -3.99
CA LEU A 42 -16.19 2.52 -4.78
C LEU A 42 -17.34 1.63 -4.26
N THR A 43 -18.01 0.96 -5.20
CA THR A 43 -19.04 -0.02 -4.86
C THR A 43 -18.43 -1.30 -4.31
N LYS A 44 -19.25 -2.11 -3.63
CA LYS A 44 -18.85 -3.45 -3.17
C LYS A 44 -18.32 -4.29 -4.32
N GLU A 45 -18.99 -4.26 -5.46
CA GLU A 45 -18.62 -5.02 -6.64
C GLU A 45 -17.24 -4.60 -7.16
N ALA A 46 -16.94 -3.29 -7.16
CA ALA A 46 -15.63 -2.80 -7.57
C ALA A 46 -14.52 -3.25 -6.60
N VAL A 47 -14.79 -3.24 -5.30
CA VAL A 47 -13.84 -3.74 -4.30
C VAL A 47 -13.60 -5.24 -4.47
N LEU A 48 -14.65 -6.02 -4.67
CA LEU A 48 -14.50 -7.46 -4.94
C LEU A 48 -13.69 -7.73 -6.21
N ALA A 49 -13.86 -6.90 -7.23
CA ALA A 49 -13.13 -7.05 -8.48
C ALA A 49 -11.63 -6.79 -8.32
N CYS A 50 -11.22 -5.82 -7.53
CA CYS A 50 -9.82 -5.45 -7.40
C CYS A 50 -9.12 -6.05 -6.17
N MET A 51 -9.82 -6.30 -5.07
CA MET A 51 -9.24 -6.87 -3.85
C MET A 51 -9.63 -8.34 -3.62
N GLY A 52 -10.69 -8.81 -4.27
CA GLY A 52 -11.20 -10.16 -4.07
C GLY A 52 -12.08 -10.28 -2.84
N THR A 53 -12.33 -11.52 -2.40
CA THR A 53 -13.15 -11.80 -1.24
C THR A 53 -12.40 -11.47 0.05
N PRO A 54 -13.00 -10.71 0.98
CA PRO A 54 -12.36 -10.44 2.25
C PRO A 54 -12.28 -11.71 3.12
N ALA A 55 -11.29 -11.74 4.01
CA ALA A 55 -11.16 -12.84 4.96
C ALA A 55 -12.27 -12.83 6.00
N SER A 56 -12.79 -11.67 6.36
CA SER A 56 -13.90 -11.53 7.29
C SER A 56 -14.73 -10.29 6.98
N LYS A 57 -16.01 -10.36 7.37
CA LYS A 57 -16.94 -9.24 7.27
C LYS A 57 -17.64 -9.07 8.61
N ALA A 58 -17.68 -7.85 9.12
CA ALA A 58 -18.45 -7.50 10.30
C ALA A 58 -19.54 -6.51 9.88
N THR A 59 -20.78 -6.77 10.27
CA THR A 59 -21.91 -5.93 9.88
C THR A 59 -22.55 -5.33 11.13
N GLU A 60 -22.80 -4.03 11.11
CA GLU A 60 -23.52 -3.33 12.16
C GLU A 60 -24.44 -2.30 11.51
N GLY A 61 -25.74 -2.63 11.45
CA GLY A 61 -26.71 -1.81 10.73
C GLY A 61 -26.37 -1.70 9.24
N ALA A 62 -26.31 -0.48 8.73
CA ALA A 62 -25.95 -0.20 7.34
C ALA A 62 -24.42 -0.20 7.08
N THR A 63 -23.63 -0.38 8.12
CA THR A 63 -22.17 -0.35 8.05
C THR A 63 -21.61 -1.76 8.01
N GLU A 64 -20.70 -2.02 7.07
CA GLU A 64 -19.94 -3.26 6.99
C GLU A 64 -18.44 -2.94 7.04
N VAL A 65 -17.69 -3.78 7.73
CA VAL A 65 -16.21 -3.70 7.73
C VAL A 65 -15.67 -4.99 7.12
N TRP A 66 -14.98 -4.87 6.01
CA TRP A 66 -14.33 -5.98 5.32
C TRP A 66 -12.85 -5.98 5.64
N SER A 67 -12.33 -7.11 6.11
CA SER A 67 -10.92 -7.24 6.51
C SER A 67 -10.13 -8.06 5.52
N TYR A 68 -9.00 -7.51 5.11
CA TYR A 68 -8.06 -8.15 4.18
C TYR A 68 -6.67 -8.23 4.83
N PRO A 69 -6.40 -9.30 5.59
CA PRO A 69 -5.06 -9.49 6.14
C PRO A 69 -4.08 -9.96 5.07
N SER A 70 -2.89 -9.40 5.06
CA SER A 70 -1.82 -9.78 4.14
C SER A 70 -0.46 -9.52 4.80
N GLY A 71 0.22 -10.59 5.20
CA GLY A 71 1.50 -10.46 5.89
C GLY A 71 1.36 -9.63 7.17
N ASN A 72 2.12 -8.55 7.26
CA ASN A 72 2.09 -7.66 8.42
C ASN A 72 1.06 -6.53 8.30
N CYS A 73 0.26 -6.53 7.25
CA CYS A 73 -0.74 -5.49 7.01
C CYS A 73 -2.14 -6.09 7.00
N THR A 74 -3.08 -5.42 7.67
CA THR A 74 -4.50 -5.68 7.50
C THR A 74 -5.15 -4.42 6.96
N VAL A 75 -5.83 -4.54 5.83
CA VAL A 75 -6.63 -3.45 5.28
C VAL A 75 -8.07 -3.65 5.72
N ASN A 76 -8.61 -2.68 6.44
CA ASN A 76 -10.01 -2.67 6.83
C ASN A 76 -10.78 -1.67 5.97
N VAL A 77 -11.73 -2.18 5.20
CA VAL A 77 -12.57 -1.37 4.32
C VAL A 77 -13.91 -1.20 4.99
N THR A 78 -14.22 0.02 5.41
CA THR A 78 -15.51 0.36 6.00
C THR A 78 -16.45 0.80 4.89
N MET A 79 -17.57 0.10 4.76
CA MET A 79 -18.59 0.40 3.76
C MET A 79 -19.87 0.87 4.43
N MET A 80 -20.56 1.80 3.80
CA MET A 80 -21.88 2.27 4.20
C MET A 80 -22.76 2.37 2.95
N ASP A 81 -23.93 1.77 3.02
CA ASP A 81 -24.90 1.75 1.91
C ASP A 81 -24.30 1.19 0.61
N GLY A 82 -23.42 0.18 0.73
CA GLY A 82 -22.82 -0.50 -0.42
C GLY A 82 -21.65 0.22 -1.06
N LYS A 83 -21.12 1.26 -0.44
CA LYS A 83 -19.97 2.02 -0.95
C LYS A 83 -18.89 2.18 0.11
N VAL A 84 -17.65 2.24 -0.32
CA VAL A 84 -16.52 2.48 0.57
C VAL A 84 -16.64 3.89 1.17
N LYS A 85 -16.68 3.95 2.49
CA LYS A 85 -16.66 5.21 3.22
C LYS A 85 -15.26 5.55 3.71
N ARG A 86 -14.50 4.55 4.14
CA ARG A 86 -13.18 4.74 4.74
C ARG A 86 -12.35 3.48 4.61
N MET A 87 -11.04 3.66 4.52
CA MET A 87 -10.08 2.57 4.55
C MET A 87 -9.06 2.82 5.65
N ASN A 88 -8.77 1.79 6.45
CA ASN A 88 -7.76 1.84 7.48
C ASN A 88 -6.72 0.76 7.26
N TYR A 89 -5.45 1.12 7.41
CA TYR A 89 -4.34 0.19 7.37
C TYR A 89 -3.91 -0.10 8.80
N VAL A 90 -3.85 -1.38 9.16
CA VAL A 90 -3.43 -1.82 10.49
C VAL A 90 -2.24 -2.74 10.33
N GLY A 91 -1.17 -2.45 11.05
CA GLY A 91 0.04 -3.25 11.02
C GLY A 91 0.98 -2.85 12.15
N PRO A 92 2.06 -3.61 12.36
CA PRO A 92 3.03 -3.26 13.39
C PRO A 92 3.65 -1.89 13.09
N THR A 93 3.73 -1.07 14.13
CA THR A 93 4.44 0.21 14.09
C THR A 93 5.89 -0.03 14.47
N GLY A 94 6.80 0.58 13.73
CA GLY A 94 8.23 0.35 13.88
C GLY A 94 8.73 -0.75 12.97
N GLY A 95 9.97 -0.67 12.56
CA GLY A 95 10.59 -1.55 11.60
C GLY A 95 11.08 -0.80 10.37
N LEU A 96 11.59 -1.52 9.39
CA LEU A 96 12.21 -0.93 8.20
C LEU A 96 11.20 -0.36 7.22
N LEU A 97 9.97 -0.88 7.21
CA LEU A 97 8.92 -0.44 6.29
C LEU A 97 7.84 0.31 7.05
N SER A 98 7.34 1.38 6.45
CA SER A 98 6.18 2.10 6.97
C SER A 98 4.92 1.23 6.83
N GLN A 99 3.88 1.55 7.60
CA GLN A 99 2.59 0.87 7.53
C GLN A 99 1.99 0.94 6.11
N ASN A 100 2.11 2.09 5.44
CA ASN A 100 1.62 2.27 4.09
C ASN A 100 2.36 1.40 3.08
N GLU A 101 3.67 1.23 3.21
CA GLU A 101 4.44 0.34 2.35
C GLU A 101 4.02 -1.11 2.52
N GLN A 102 3.78 -1.54 3.75
CA GLN A 102 3.35 -2.90 4.06
C GLN A 102 1.98 -3.21 3.45
N CYS A 103 1.11 -2.21 3.37
CA CYS A 103 -0.23 -2.35 2.81
C CYS A 103 -0.31 -2.17 1.29
N PHE A 104 0.77 -1.72 0.65
CA PHE A 104 0.79 -1.43 -0.78
C PHE A 104 0.27 -2.58 -1.64
N PHE A 105 0.76 -3.78 -1.43
CA PHE A 105 0.43 -4.92 -2.28
C PHE A 105 -1.04 -5.33 -2.19
N THR A 106 -1.69 -5.07 -1.07
CA THR A 106 -3.11 -5.39 -0.88
C THR A 106 -4.01 -4.48 -1.71
N VAL A 107 -3.64 -3.21 -1.86
CA VAL A 107 -4.49 -2.20 -2.50
C VAL A 107 -4.04 -1.80 -3.90
N ALA A 108 -2.88 -2.27 -4.35
CA ALA A 108 -2.29 -1.85 -5.62
C ALA A 108 -3.22 -2.05 -6.83
N ASN A 109 -3.93 -3.18 -6.87
CA ASN A 109 -4.84 -3.49 -7.98
C ASN A 109 -6.08 -2.58 -8.04
N CYS A 110 -6.39 -1.89 -6.96
CA CYS A 110 -7.52 -0.96 -6.91
C CYS A 110 -7.15 0.46 -7.33
N THR A 111 -5.88 0.73 -7.60
CA THR A 111 -5.38 2.05 -7.98
C THR A 111 -5.16 2.21 -9.49
N TYR A 112 -5.32 1.15 -10.23
CA TYR A 112 -5.13 1.15 -11.69
C TYR A 112 -6.45 1.22 -12.44
#